data_8b77ce5eb00e7e27c7fc5942f2462e5f
#
_entry.id   8b77ce5eb00e7e27c7fc5942f2462e5f
#
_cell.length_a   1.000
_cell.length_b   1.000
_cell.length_c   1.000
_cell.angle_alpha   90.00
_cell.angle_beta   90.00
_cell.angle_gamma   90.00
#
_symmetry.space_group_name_H-M   'P 1'
#
loop_
_entity.id
_entity.type
_entity.pdbx_description
1 polymer ?
#
loop_
_entity_poly.entity_id
_entity_poly.type
_entity_poly.pdbx_seq_one_letter_code
_entity_poly.pdbx_strand_id
1 'polypeptide(L)'
;GMPVEIILVGGVAILENYGFRNATKDIDAVFRSLVSVKDAVNRVGDRFNLPNGWLNMDFIRTCSYSPKLYEISRYYKTFSHILEVRTVSAEYLIAMKMRAGRRYKNDVSDIIGILGEHENSGTPITMERIDMAVKTLYGGWDSIDPWLKLYVEQAMTEKNYSEKYQETRQTEMKSKELLVGFQQDYPDVLNDENANKIAESLGSASAKREEKRASVIEKLRSPASQDNSNTKKRDNGMEHDR
;
A
#
# COMPACT_ATOMS: atom_id res chain seq x y z
N GLY A 1 -38.96 3.54 12.24
CA GLY A 1 -38.22 3.78 11.02
C GLY A 1 -37.34 2.60 10.71
N MET A 2 -37.07 2.32 9.45
CA MET A 2 -36.07 1.29 9.09
C MET A 2 -34.71 1.71 9.59
N PRO A 3 -33.88 0.78 10.09
CA PRO A 3 -32.52 1.09 10.49
C PRO A 3 -31.71 1.63 9.29
N VAL A 4 -30.79 2.53 9.57
CA VAL A 4 -29.79 2.99 8.60
C VAL A 4 -28.78 1.86 8.40
N GLU A 5 -28.54 1.46 7.16
CA GLU A 5 -27.56 0.43 6.83
C GLU A 5 -26.27 1.08 6.32
N ILE A 6 -25.14 0.68 6.91
CA ILE A 6 -23.82 1.05 6.45
C ILE A 6 -22.97 -0.20 6.17
N ILE A 7 -22.18 -0.16 5.11
CA ILE A 7 -21.22 -1.21 4.78
C ILE A 7 -19.82 -0.63 4.98
N LEU A 8 -19.08 -1.14 5.96
CA LEU A 8 -17.70 -0.77 6.20
C LEU A 8 -16.80 -1.41 5.14
N VAL A 9 -15.92 -0.59 4.56
CA VAL A 9 -14.96 -1.01 3.53
C VAL A 9 -13.56 -0.45 3.84
N GLY A 10 -12.58 -0.73 2.99
CA GLY A 10 -11.25 -0.16 3.13
C GLY A 10 -10.54 -0.50 4.43
N GLY A 11 -9.84 0.48 5.01
CA GLY A 11 -9.00 0.30 6.18
C GLY A 11 -9.75 -0.08 7.45
N VAL A 12 -10.95 0.45 7.65
CA VAL A 12 -11.76 0.15 8.84
C VAL A 12 -12.27 -1.29 8.83
N ALA A 13 -12.66 -1.82 7.66
CA ALA A 13 -13.09 -3.21 7.57
C ALA A 13 -11.94 -4.17 7.91
N ILE A 14 -10.70 -3.80 7.60
CA ILE A 14 -9.52 -4.56 7.98
C ILE A 14 -9.25 -4.44 9.48
N LEU A 15 -9.31 -3.22 10.02
CA LEU A 15 -9.09 -2.98 11.46
C LEU A 15 -10.07 -3.77 12.33
N GLU A 16 -11.34 -3.84 11.95
CA GLU A 16 -12.39 -4.56 12.70
C GLU A 16 -12.28 -6.09 12.60
N ASN A 17 -11.75 -6.61 11.50
CA ASN A 17 -11.70 -8.05 11.25
C ASN A 17 -10.32 -8.69 11.54
N TYR A 18 -9.22 -7.90 11.60
CA TYR A 18 -7.86 -8.42 11.66
C TYR A 18 -6.98 -7.66 12.65
N GLY A 19 -6.08 -8.40 13.33
CA GLY A 19 -5.21 -7.86 14.37
C GLY A 19 -3.92 -7.19 13.89
N PHE A 20 -3.54 -7.32 12.63
CA PHE A 20 -2.27 -6.80 12.12
C PHE A 20 -2.26 -5.30 11.86
N ARG A 21 -3.41 -4.65 11.85
CA ARG A 21 -3.54 -3.21 11.62
C ARG A 21 -3.99 -2.47 12.88
N ASN A 22 -3.25 -1.45 13.29
CA ASN A 22 -3.49 -0.74 14.56
C ASN A 22 -4.31 0.54 14.41
N ALA A 23 -4.43 1.11 13.20
CA ALA A 23 -5.15 2.37 12.98
C ALA A 23 -5.58 2.56 11.51
N THR A 24 -6.64 3.32 11.35
CA THR A 24 -7.02 3.97 10.09
C THR A 24 -7.25 5.46 10.35
N LYS A 25 -7.11 6.30 9.32
CA LYS A 25 -7.29 7.75 9.45
C LYS A 25 -8.75 8.17 9.32
N ASP A 26 -9.54 7.37 8.60
CA ASP A 26 -10.91 7.62 8.22
C ASP A 26 -11.70 6.32 8.18
N ILE A 27 -13.00 6.45 8.18
CA ILE A 27 -13.94 5.34 8.02
C ILE A 27 -14.56 5.47 6.63
N ASP A 28 -14.09 4.63 5.70
CA ASP A 28 -14.74 4.48 4.40
C ASP A 28 -15.98 3.61 4.55
N ALA A 29 -17.14 4.14 4.17
CA ALA A 29 -18.41 3.43 4.25
C ALA A 29 -19.31 3.66 3.04
N VAL A 30 -20.14 2.67 2.74
CA VAL A 30 -21.19 2.78 1.74
C VAL A 30 -22.53 2.78 2.47
N PHE A 31 -23.35 3.79 2.20
CA PHE A 31 -24.66 3.98 2.84
C PHE A 31 -25.79 3.67 1.86
N ARG A 32 -26.80 2.98 2.32
CA ARG A 32 -28.00 2.71 1.52
C ARG A 32 -28.93 3.92 1.41
N SER A 33 -28.89 4.85 2.39
CA SER A 33 -29.67 6.09 2.38
C SER A 33 -28.88 7.21 3.06
N LEU A 34 -28.71 8.33 2.38
CA LEU A 34 -27.80 9.41 2.75
C LEU A 34 -28.42 10.55 3.57
N VAL A 35 -29.71 10.87 3.32
CA VAL A 35 -30.25 12.15 3.71
C VAL A 35 -30.35 12.34 5.22
N SER A 36 -30.56 11.25 5.97
CA SER A 36 -30.70 11.30 7.43
C SER A 36 -29.40 11.12 8.21
N VAL A 37 -28.32 10.74 7.55
CA VAL A 37 -27.04 10.35 8.21
C VAL A 37 -26.08 11.52 8.31
N LYS A 38 -26.05 12.42 7.34
CA LYS A 38 -25.06 13.50 7.27
C LYS A 38 -25.02 14.38 8.50
N ASP A 39 -26.19 14.81 8.99
CA ASP A 39 -26.29 15.64 10.20
C ASP A 39 -25.86 14.88 11.46
N ALA A 40 -26.14 13.57 11.52
CA ALA A 40 -25.69 12.74 12.62
C ALA A 40 -24.18 12.56 12.61
N VAL A 41 -23.58 12.33 11.44
CA VAL A 41 -22.12 12.25 11.26
C VAL A 41 -21.43 13.54 11.69
N ASN A 42 -21.94 14.70 11.27
CA ASN A 42 -21.38 16.01 11.66
C ASN A 42 -21.48 16.22 13.17
N ARG A 43 -22.64 15.97 13.79
CA ARG A 43 -22.79 16.10 15.25
C ARG A 43 -21.87 15.16 16.05
N VAL A 44 -21.61 13.96 15.57
CA VAL A 44 -20.65 13.04 16.20
C VAL A 44 -19.22 13.58 16.03
N GLY A 45 -18.87 14.03 14.82
CA GLY A 45 -17.59 14.69 14.56
C GLY A 45 -17.31 15.85 15.50
N ASP A 46 -18.26 16.77 15.63
CA ASP A 46 -18.18 17.93 16.53
C ASP A 46 -18.05 17.50 18.00
N ARG A 47 -18.87 16.54 18.43
CA ARG A 47 -18.87 16.06 19.81
C ARG A 47 -17.56 15.42 20.23
N PHE A 48 -16.90 14.69 19.35
CA PHE A 48 -15.68 13.94 19.63
C PHE A 48 -14.42 14.60 19.04
N ASN A 49 -14.54 15.81 18.51
CA ASN A 49 -13.46 16.55 17.85
C ASN A 49 -12.74 15.72 16.77
N LEU A 50 -13.53 15.00 15.95
CA LEU A 50 -13.01 14.20 14.84
C LEU A 50 -12.74 15.10 13.62
N PRO A 51 -11.76 14.78 12.79
CA PRO A 51 -11.47 15.57 11.61
C PRO A 51 -12.63 15.56 10.61
N ASN A 52 -12.76 16.60 9.81
CA ASN A 52 -13.72 16.61 8.71
C ASN A 52 -13.50 15.41 7.80
N GLY A 53 -14.56 14.70 7.44
CA GLY A 53 -14.48 13.50 6.62
C GLY A 53 -14.05 12.22 7.40
N TRP A 54 -14.07 12.23 8.74
CA TRP A 54 -13.78 11.06 9.56
C TRP A 54 -14.60 9.82 9.20
N LEU A 55 -15.82 10.03 8.77
CA LEU A 55 -16.69 9.02 8.15
C LEU A 55 -17.09 9.59 6.78
N ASN A 56 -16.63 8.94 5.72
CA ASN A 56 -16.81 9.42 4.37
C ASN A 56 -17.38 8.35 3.44
N MET A 57 -17.90 8.80 2.32
CA MET A 57 -18.49 7.99 1.26
C MET A 57 -17.74 8.13 -0.06
N ASP A 58 -16.56 8.70 -0.02
CA ASP A 58 -15.76 8.94 -1.24
C ASP A 58 -15.36 7.63 -1.92
N PHE A 59 -15.42 6.53 -1.17
CA PHE A 59 -15.23 5.19 -1.71
C PHE A 59 -16.11 4.88 -2.93
N ILE A 60 -17.36 5.38 -2.97
CA ILE A 60 -18.26 5.16 -4.13
C ILE A 60 -17.76 5.78 -5.44
N ARG A 61 -16.79 6.71 -5.37
CA ARG A 61 -16.18 7.37 -6.52
C ARG A 61 -14.86 6.69 -6.95
N THR A 62 -14.39 5.72 -6.19
CA THR A 62 -13.14 5.03 -6.49
C THR A 62 -13.35 3.90 -7.50
N CYS A 63 -12.28 3.50 -8.15
CA CYS A 63 -12.29 2.34 -9.06
C CYS A 63 -12.59 1.00 -8.34
N SER A 64 -12.44 0.95 -7.02
CA SER A 64 -12.71 -0.25 -6.20
C SER A 64 -14.19 -0.41 -5.82
N TYR A 65 -15.01 0.59 -6.07
CA TYR A 65 -16.44 0.49 -5.79
C TYR A 65 -17.15 -0.45 -6.78
N SER A 66 -18.08 -1.24 -6.26
CA SER A 66 -19.02 -2.02 -7.05
C SER A 66 -20.41 -2.00 -6.38
N PRO A 67 -21.50 -1.82 -7.14
CA PRO A 67 -22.87 -1.92 -6.61
C PRO A 67 -23.16 -3.28 -5.98
N LYS A 68 -22.43 -4.32 -6.35
CA LYS A 68 -22.54 -5.68 -5.78
C LYS A 68 -22.22 -5.74 -4.27
N LEU A 69 -21.59 -4.71 -3.72
CA LEU A 69 -21.29 -4.63 -2.29
C LEU A 69 -22.53 -4.82 -1.41
N TYR A 70 -23.70 -4.35 -1.83
CA TYR A 70 -24.95 -4.56 -1.09
C TYR A 70 -25.37 -6.03 -1.04
N GLU A 71 -25.08 -6.80 -2.06
CA GLU A 71 -25.43 -8.21 -2.18
C GLU A 71 -24.47 -9.09 -1.37
N ILE A 72 -23.16 -8.77 -1.43
CA ILE A 72 -22.10 -9.62 -0.87
C ILE A 72 -21.72 -9.24 0.57
N SER A 73 -22.19 -8.10 1.08
CA SER A 73 -21.90 -7.67 2.43
C SER A 73 -22.58 -8.58 3.46
N ARG A 74 -21.94 -8.75 4.62
CA ARG A 74 -22.43 -9.57 5.72
C ARG A 74 -22.77 -8.70 6.91
N TYR A 75 -23.80 -9.09 7.63
CA TYR A 75 -24.15 -8.47 8.90
C TYR A 75 -22.98 -8.56 9.88
N TYR A 76 -22.66 -7.43 10.49
CA TYR A 76 -21.66 -7.34 11.54
C TYR A 76 -22.32 -7.08 12.90
N LYS A 77 -23.03 -5.93 13.05
CA LYS A 77 -23.64 -5.53 14.31
C LYS A 77 -24.72 -4.48 14.10
N THR A 78 -25.73 -4.46 14.99
CA THR A 78 -26.71 -3.38 15.06
C THR A 78 -26.49 -2.55 16.33
N PHE A 79 -26.41 -1.23 16.18
CA PHE A 79 -26.28 -0.28 17.27
C PHE A 79 -27.63 0.40 17.53
N SER A 80 -28.08 0.35 18.81
CA SER A 80 -29.30 1.02 19.30
C SER A 80 -30.53 0.75 18.43
N HIS A 81 -30.61 -0.38 17.78
CA HIS A 81 -31.69 -0.78 16.85
C HIS A 81 -31.96 0.16 15.68
N ILE A 82 -31.07 1.13 15.43
CA ILE A 82 -31.19 2.16 14.38
C ILE A 82 -30.07 2.16 13.36
N LEU A 83 -28.91 1.58 13.67
CA LEU A 83 -27.76 1.53 12.78
C LEU A 83 -27.33 0.08 12.58
N GLU A 84 -27.60 -0.47 11.41
CA GLU A 84 -27.08 -1.76 10.98
C GLU A 84 -25.73 -1.58 10.31
N VAL A 85 -24.70 -2.18 10.88
CA VAL A 85 -23.35 -2.20 10.34
C VAL A 85 -23.11 -3.54 9.65
N ARG A 86 -22.60 -3.48 8.45
CA ARG A 86 -22.22 -4.62 7.63
C ARG A 86 -20.74 -4.51 7.26
N THR A 87 -20.13 -5.62 6.92
CA THR A 87 -18.76 -5.69 6.42
C THR A 87 -18.67 -6.64 5.23
N VAL A 88 -17.50 -6.80 4.65
CA VAL A 88 -17.27 -7.72 3.54
C VAL A 88 -16.25 -8.79 3.94
N SER A 89 -16.37 -9.99 3.36
CA SER A 89 -15.44 -11.07 3.66
C SER A 89 -14.06 -10.83 3.01
N ALA A 90 -13.07 -11.59 3.49
CA ALA A 90 -11.68 -11.45 3.16
C ALA A 90 -11.39 -11.42 1.65
N GLU A 91 -11.95 -12.38 0.89
CA GLU A 91 -11.76 -12.48 -0.55
C GLU A 91 -12.24 -11.22 -1.30
N TYR A 92 -13.32 -10.60 -0.85
CA TYR A 92 -13.81 -9.35 -1.44
C TYR A 92 -12.96 -8.15 -1.02
N LEU A 93 -12.47 -8.08 0.23
CA LEU A 93 -11.51 -7.06 0.65
C LEU A 93 -10.23 -7.15 -0.17
N ILE A 94 -9.70 -8.35 -0.39
CA ILE A 94 -8.55 -8.60 -1.25
C ILE A 94 -8.83 -8.12 -2.68
N ALA A 95 -9.96 -8.52 -3.29
CA ALA A 95 -10.32 -8.10 -4.64
C ALA A 95 -10.41 -6.56 -4.76
N MET A 96 -11.00 -5.88 -3.77
CA MET A 96 -11.10 -4.42 -3.74
C MET A 96 -9.73 -3.75 -3.61
N LYS A 97 -8.83 -4.31 -2.80
CA LYS A 97 -7.45 -3.84 -2.65
C LYS A 97 -6.62 -4.09 -3.93
N MET A 98 -6.82 -5.24 -4.56
CA MET A 98 -6.20 -5.54 -5.87
C MET A 98 -6.67 -4.56 -6.96
N ARG A 99 -7.95 -4.20 -6.95
CA ARG A 99 -8.50 -3.22 -7.90
C ARG A 99 -7.97 -1.81 -7.68
N ALA A 100 -7.75 -1.40 -6.42
CA ALA A 100 -7.11 -0.14 -6.08
C ALA A 100 -5.62 -0.13 -6.46
N GLY A 101 -4.88 -1.17 -6.11
CA GLY A 101 -3.51 -1.44 -6.52
C GLY A 101 -2.50 -0.33 -6.23
N ARG A 102 -2.72 0.49 -5.19
CA ARG A 102 -1.89 1.66 -4.88
C ARG A 102 -0.67 1.24 -4.08
N ARG A 103 0.52 1.36 -4.70
CA ARG A 103 1.80 0.95 -4.13
C ARG A 103 2.41 1.98 -3.14
N TYR A 104 1.68 3.04 -2.84
CA TYR A 104 2.02 4.11 -1.90
C TYR A 104 1.01 4.25 -0.76
N LYS A 105 0.03 3.37 -0.71
CA LYS A 105 -0.92 3.19 0.40
C LYS A 105 -0.74 1.79 0.98
N ASN A 106 -1.67 1.33 1.80
CA ASN A 106 -1.54 0.02 2.43
C ASN A 106 -2.25 -1.09 1.64
N ASP A 107 -2.47 -0.93 0.34
CA ASP A 107 -3.32 -1.87 -0.40
C ASP A 107 -2.65 -3.23 -0.57
N VAL A 108 -1.36 -3.25 -0.89
CA VAL A 108 -0.62 -4.50 -1.09
C VAL A 108 -0.30 -5.17 0.24
N SER A 109 0.17 -4.42 1.24
CA SER A 109 0.44 -4.96 2.57
C SER A 109 -0.83 -5.46 3.27
N ASP A 110 -1.96 -4.78 3.10
CA ASP A 110 -3.26 -5.24 3.64
C ASP A 110 -3.66 -6.60 3.04
N ILE A 111 -3.43 -6.84 1.74
CA ILE A 111 -3.66 -8.15 1.10
C ILE A 111 -2.81 -9.24 1.77
N ILE A 112 -1.51 -8.99 1.92
CA ILE A 112 -0.59 -9.95 2.53
C ILE A 112 -0.97 -10.22 4.00
N GLY A 113 -1.35 -9.17 4.75
CA GLY A 113 -1.81 -9.30 6.13
C GLY A 113 -3.08 -10.16 6.26
N ILE A 114 -4.07 -9.95 5.40
CA ILE A 114 -5.30 -10.75 5.37
C ILE A 114 -4.99 -12.23 5.08
N LEU A 115 -4.14 -12.50 4.07
CA LEU A 115 -3.74 -13.86 3.72
C LEU A 115 -3.02 -14.54 4.89
N GLY A 116 -2.10 -13.84 5.55
CA GLY A 116 -1.36 -14.34 6.71
C GLY A 116 -2.26 -14.68 7.90
N GLU A 117 -3.20 -13.81 8.26
CA GLU A 117 -4.16 -14.06 9.35
C GLU A 117 -5.04 -15.29 9.06
N HIS A 118 -5.51 -15.43 7.83
CA HIS A 118 -6.30 -16.60 7.43
C HIS A 118 -5.49 -17.90 7.40
N GLU A 119 -4.23 -17.86 6.99
CA GLU A 119 -3.32 -19.03 7.09
C GLU A 119 -3.10 -19.42 8.55
N ASN A 120 -2.80 -18.44 9.43
CA ASN A 120 -2.55 -18.66 10.86
C ASN A 120 -3.78 -19.18 11.60
N SER A 121 -4.97 -18.77 11.19
CA SER A 121 -6.25 -19.23 11.79
C SER A 121 -6.73 -20.57 11.24
N GLY A 122 -5.99 -21.22 10.33
CA GLY A 122 -6.37 -22.49 9.71
C GLY A 122 -7.54 -22.39 8.72
N THR A 123 -7.83 -21.21 8.23
CA THR A 123 -8.89 -20.94 7.23
C THR A 123 -8.34 -20.25 5.98
N PRO A 124 -7.34 -20.86 5.30
CA PRO A 124 -6.63 -20.22 4.22
C PRO A 124 -7.57 -19.79 3.08
N ILE A 125 -7.28 -18.62 2.53
CA ILE A 125 -7.99 -18.13 1.35
C ILE A 125 -7.33 -18.74 0.12
N THR A 126 -8.14 -19.21 -0.85
CA THR A 126 -7.62 -19.78 -2.09
C THR A 126 -7.73 -18.79 -3.24
N MET A 127 -6.91 -18.99 -4.30
CA MET A 127 -7.01 -18.16 -5.51
C MET A 127 -8.38 -18.28 -6.20
N GLU A 128 -9.04 -19.43 -6.10
CA GLU A 128 -10.40 -19.62 -6.65
C GLU A 128 -11.42 -18.72 -5.93
N ARG A 129 -11.29 -18.53 -4.60
CA ARG A 129 -12.15 -17.59 -3.85
C ARG A 129 -11.88 -16.14 -4.25
N ILE A 130 -10.62 -15.77 -4.46
CA ILE A 130 -10.24 -14.43 -4.93
C ILE A 130 -10.74 -14.22 -6.36
N ASP A 131 -10.56 -15.20 -7.25
CA ASP A 131 -11.06 -15.15 -8.63
C ASP A 131 -12.58 -14.95 -8.69
N MET A 132 -13.31 -15.69 -7.86
CA MET A 132 -14.76 -15.54 -7.75
C MET A 132 -15.16 -14.14 -7.27
N ALA A 133 -14.44 -13.60 -6.28
CA ALA A 133 -14.69 -12.26 -5.76
C ALA A 133 -14.39 -11.17 -6.82
N VAL A 134 -13.28 -11.30 -7.55
CA VAL A 134 -12.92 -10.40 -8.66
C VAL A 134 -13.98 -10.44 -9.76
N LYS A 135 -14.41 -11.63 -10.18
CA LYS A 135 -15.47 -11.79 -11.19
C LYS A 135 -16.81 -11.22 -10.71
N THR A 136 -17.16 -11.44 -9.45
CA THR A 136 -18.40 -10.92 -8.87
C THR A 136 -18.43 -9.40 -8.85
N LEU A 137 -17.34 -8.77 -8.40
CA LEU A 137 -17.28 -7.31 -8.25
C LEU A 137 -17.03 -6.58 -9.58
N TYR A 138 -16.17 -7.14 -10.45
CA TYR A 138 -15.60 -6.41 -11.59
C TYR A 138 -15.76 -7.13 -12.93
N GLY A 139 -16.38 -8.30 -12.98
CA GLY A 139 -16.59 -9.08 -14.18
C GLY A 139 -15.37 -9.88 -14.66
N GLY A 140 -14.17 -9.57 -14.16
CA GLY A 140 -12.93 -10.25 -14.52
C GLY A 140 -11.68 -9.48 -14.12
N TRP A 141 -10.54 -9.97 -14.59
CA TRP A 141 -9.20 -9.47 -14.21
C TRP A 141 -8.70 -8.27 -15.03
N ASP A 142 -9.37 -7.91 -16.11
CA ASP A 142 -8.90 -6.89 -17.09
C ASP A 142 -8.60 -5.53 -16.46
N SER A 143 -9.26 -5.23 -15.36
CA SER A 143 -9.12 -3.97 -14.64
C SER A 143 -8.16 -4.02 -13.45
N ILE A 144 -7.47 -5.13 -13.23
CA ILE A 144 -6.51 -5.35 -12.15
C ILE A 144 -5.10 -5.45 -12.74
N ASP A 145 -4.14 -4.80 -12.10
CA ASP A 145 -2.74 -4.86 -12.52
C ASP A 145 -2.23 -6.33 -12.53
N PRO A 146 -1.78 -6.87 -13.70
CA PRO A 146 -1.28 -8.23 -13.81
C PRO A 146 -0.12 -8.53 -12.86
N TRP A 147 0.74 -7.54 -12.59
CA TRP A 147 1.82 -7.67 -11.61
C TRP A 147 1.27 -8.03 -10.22
N LEU A 148 0.19 -7.35 -9.79
CA LEU A 148 -0.36 -7.57 -8.46
C LEU A 148 -0.98 -8.97 -8.33
N LYS A 149 -1.60 -9.48 -9.40
CA LYS A 149 -2.09 -10.87 -9.44
C LYS A 149 -0.94 -11.85 -9.23
N LEU A 150 0.15 -11.73 -10.00
CA LEU A 150 1.33 -12.58 -9.88
C LEU A 150 1.96 -12.48 -8.48
N TYR A 151 2.06 -11.28 -7.93
CA TYR A 151 2.60 -11.04 -6.59
C TYR A 151 1.79 -11.76 -5.50
N VAL A 152 0.47 -11.73 -5.59
CA VAL A 152 -0.43 -12.44 -4.66
C VAL A 152 -0.30 -13.95 -4.81
N GLU A 153 -0.29 -14.47 -6.04
CA GLU A 153 -0.08 -15.92 -6.32
C GLU A 153 1.25 -16.41 -5.76
N GLN A 154 2.31 -15.64 -5.93
CA GLN A 154 3.62 -15.95 -5.38
C GLN A 154 3.60 -15.95 -3.84
N ALA A 155 3.00 -14.92 -3.22
CA ALA A 155 2.87 -14.84 -1.77
C ALA A 155 2.12 -16.05 -1.18
N MET A 156 1.07 -16.49 -1.85
CA MET A 156 0.29 -17.67 -1.44
C MET A 156 1.06 -18.98 -1.59
N THR A 157 1.98 -19.06 -2.54
CA THR A 157 2.86 -20.23 -2.75
C THR A 157 3.98 -20.27 -1.71
N GLU A 158 4.62 -19.14 -1.44
CA GLU A 158 5.75 -19.05 -0.50
C GLU A 158 5.32 -19.11 0.96
N LYS A 159 4.14 -18.63 1.29
CA LYS A 159 3.54 -18.60 2.64
C LYS A 159 4.37 -17.87 3.72
N ASN A 160 5.35 -17.07 3.31
CA ASN A 160 6.19 -16.27 4.21
C ASN A 160 5.54 -14.89 4.51
N TYR A 161 4.26 -14.91 4.86
CA TYR A 161 3.41 -13.70 4.95
C TYR A 161 3.94 -12.64 5.91
N SER A 162 4.53 -13.01 7.05
CA SER A 162 5.02 -12.06 8.04
C SER A 162 6.17 -11.20 7.49
N GLU A 163 7.16 -11.84 6.88
CA GLU A 163 8.31 -11.16 6.27
C GLU A 163 7.85 -10.31 5.09
N LYS A 164 7.08 -10.89 4.19
CA LYS A 164 6.54 -10.22 3.00
C LYS A 164 5.65 -9.01 3.36
N TYR A 165 4.88 -9.10 4.45
CA TYR A 165 4.11 -7.97 4.98
C TYR A 165 5.02 -6.82 5.39
N GLN A 166 6.09 -7.09 6.14
CA GLN A 166 7.02 -6.05 6.60
C GLN A 166 7.75 -5.38 5.42
N GLU A 167 8.25 -6.16 4.47
CA GLU A 167 8.91 -5.65 3.27
C GLU A 167 7.98 -4.77 2.43
N THR A 168 6.75 -5.26 2.21
CA THR A 168 5.73 -4.53 1.43
C THR A 168 5.37 -3.23 2.13
N ARG A 169 5.16 -3.27 3.44
CA ARG A 169 4.87 -2.09 4.27
C ARG A 169 5.96 -1.03 4.17
N GLN A 170 7.23 -1.43 4.27
CA GLN A 170 8.38 -0.52 4.14
C GLN A 170 8.43 0.09 2.73
N THR A 171 8.17 -0.69 1.69
CA THR A 171 8.14 -0.22 0.32
C THR A 171 7.01 0.79 0.10
N GLU A 172 5.80 0.51 0.59
CA GLU A 172 4.67 1.44 0.53
C GLU A 172 4.94 2.76 1.27
N MET A 173 5.59 2.68 2.44
CA MET A 173 5.98 3.88 3.22
C MET A 173 6.99 4.74 2.46
N LYS A 174 8.04 4.14 1.92
CA LYS A 174 9.03 4.85 1.09
C LYS A 174 8.39 5.49 -0.13
N SER A 175 7.54 4.76 -0.84
CA SER A 175 6.81 5.28 -2.01
C SER A 175 5.94 6.48 -1.64
N LYS A 176 5.27 6.41 -0.49
CA LYS A 176 4.45 7.53 0.02
C LYS A 176 5.30 8.76 0.33
N GLU A 177 6.45 8.59 1.00
CA GLU A 177 7.37 9.69 1.32
C GLU A 177 7.88 10.38 0.05
N LEU A 178 8.26 9.59 -0.97
CA LEU A 178 8.69 10.12 -2.27
C LEU A 178 7.59 10.94 -2.94
N LEU A 179 6.34 10.45 -2.90
CA LEU A 179 5.21 11.17 -3.49
C LEU A 179 4.85 12.44 -2.73
N VAL A 180 4.98 12.46 -1.41
CA VAL A 180 4.79 13.69 -0.60
C VAL A 180 5.82 14.74 -0.98
N GLY A 181 7.10 14.37 -1.11
CA GLY A 181 8.15 15.28 -1.60
C GLY A 181 7.86 15.77 -3.01
N PHE A 182 7.49 14.87 -3.91
CA PHE A 182 7.13 15.24 -5.30
C PHE A 182 5.96 16.23 -5.37
N GLN A 183 4.92 16.02 -4.57
CA GLN A 183 3.76 16.92 -4.51
C GLN A 183 4.11 18.32 -4.00
N GLN A 184 5.10 18.44 -3.12
CA GLN A 184 5.59 19.75 -2.65
C GLN A 184 6.34 20.50 -3.76
N ASP A 185 7.16 19.77 -4.54
CA ASP A 185 7.95 20.37 -5.64
C ASP A 185 7.09 20.64 -6.89
N TYR A 186 6.06 19.82 -7.12
CA TYR A 186 5.19 19.86 -8.30
C TYR A 186 3.70 19.78 -7.87
N PRO A 187 3.11 20.88 -7.35
CA PRO A 187 1.70 20.94 -7.00
C PRO A 187 0.82 20.63 -8.22
N ASP A 188 -0.29 19.95 -7.98
CA ASP A 188 -1.34 19.63 -8.98
C ASP A 188 -0.94 18.67 -10.12
N VAL A 189 0.26 18.10 -10.10
CA VAL A 189 0.70 17.09 -11.08
C VAL A 189 0.27 15.68 -10.67
N LEU A 190 0.28 15.40 -9.37
CA LEU A 190 -0.01 14.07 -8.83
C LEU A 190 -1.51 13.78 -8.84
N ASN A 191 -1.90 12.61 -9.39
CA ASN A 191 -3.26 12.09 -9.35
C ASN A 191 -3.25 10.56 -9.21
N ASP A 192 -4.42 9.94 -8.99
CA ASP A 192 -4.53 8.49 -8.77
C ASP A 192 -4.05 7.65 -9.97
N GLU A 193 -4.12 8.18 -11.20
CA GLU A 193 -3.72 7.45 -12.42
C GLU A 193 -2.19 7.41 -12.62
N ASN A 194 -1.48 8.46 -12.16
CA ASN A 194 -0.03 8.59 -12.38
C ASN A 194 0.82 8.29 -11.15
N ALA A 195 0.24 8.27 -9.95
CA ALA A 195 0.96 8.16 -8.69
C ALA A 195 1.85 6.90 -8.60
N ASN A 196 1.37 5.73 -9.03
CA ASN A 196 2.18 4.51 -9.04
C ASN A 196 3.41 4.65 -9.93
N LYS A 197 3.26 5.20 -11.15
CA LYS A 197 4.35 5.39 -12.11
C LYS A 197 5.38 6.39 -11.60
N ILE A 198 4.93 7.48 -10.99
CA ILE A 198 5.80 8.49 -10.38
C ILE A 198 6.57 7.89 -9.21
N ALA A 199 5.91 7.15 -8.32
CA ALA A 199 6.55 6.48 -7.19
C ALA A 199 7.65 5.50 -7.65
N GLU A 200 7.39 4.68 -8.67
CA GLU A 200 8.37 3.76 -9.26
C GLU A 200 9.57 4.47 -9.86
N SER A 201 9.31 5.55 -10.62
CA SER A 201 10.37 6.34 -11.25
C SER A 201 11.29 6.99 -10.23
N LEU A 202 10.71 7.58 -9.18
CA LEU A 202 11.44 8.20 -8.07
C LEU A 202 12.22 7.16 -7.25
N GLY A 203 11.62 6.02 -6.96
CA GLY A 203 12.26 4.90 -6.26
C GLY A 203 13.47 4.38 -7.02
N SER A 204 13.35 4.16 -8.33
CA SER A 204 14.44 3.73 -9.19
C SER A 204 15.59 4.75 -9.28
N ALA A 205 15.26 6.04 -9.30
CA ALA A 205 16.25 7.11 -9.30
C ALA A 205 17.00 7.21 -7.95
N SER A 206 16.30 7.04 -6.84
CA SER A 206 16.88 6.99 -5.49
C SER A 206 17.83 5.81 -5.33
N ALA A 207 17.43 4.61 -5.72
CA ALA A 207 18.27 3.42 -5.65
C ALA A 207 19.57 3.58 -6.43
N LYS A 208 19.50 4.09 -7.67
CA LYS A 208 20.70 4.38 -8.48
C LYS A 208 21.63 5.42 -7.85
N ARG A 209 21.09 6.41 -7.12
CA ARG A 209 21.90 7.40 -6.40
C ARG A 209 22.57 6.78 -5.19
N GLU A 210 21.88 5.91 -4.45
CA GLU A 210 22.45 5.21 -3.30
C GLU A 210 23.55 4.23 -3.72
N GLU A 211 23.36 3.46 -4.79
CA GLU A 211 24.40 2.58 -5.36
C GLU A 211 25.66 3.37 -5.78
N LYS A 212 25.47 4.50 -6.47
CA LYS A 212 26.61 5.37 -6.83
C LYS A 212 27.32 5.91 -5.60
N ARG A 213 26.60 6.35 -4.56
CA ARG A 213 27.20 6.81 -3.32
C ARG A 213 27.96 5.71 -2.59
N ALA A 214 27.37 4.51 -2.49
CA ALA A 214 28.03 3.35 -1.89
C ALA A 214 29.32 2.99 -2.63
N SER A 215 29.29 2.92 -3.97
CA SER A 215 30.46 2.66 -4.78
C SER A 215 31.57 3.71 -4.63
N VAL A 216 31.21 5.00 -4.51
CA VAL A 216 32.20 6.08 -4.27
C VAL A 216 32.79 5.95 -2.87
N ILE A 217 31.98 5.68 -1.85
CA ILE A 217 32.46 5.50 -0.47
C ILE A 217 33.38 4.28 -0.38
N GLU A 218 33.07 3.19 -1.04
CA GLU A 218 33.90 1.98 -1.10
C GLU A 218 35.25 2.26 -1.76
N LYS A 219 35.25 2.99 -2.88
CA LYS A 219 36.49 3.44 -3.54
C LYS A 219 37.35 4.38 -2.67
N LEU A 220 36.70 5.22 -1.85
CA LEU A 220 37.42 6.11 -0.93
C LEU A 220 37.94 5.38 0.31
N ARG A 221 37.33 4.26 0.68
CA ARG A 221 37.76 3.41 1.80
C ARG A 221 38.82 2.39 1.43
N SER A 222 38.95 2.05 0.16
CA SER A 222 40.02 1.18 -0.32
C SER A 222 41.35 1.93 -0.21
N PRO A 223 42.37 1.44 0.54
CA PRO A 223 43.65 2.09 0.64
C PRO A 223 44.25 2.19 -0.74
N ALA A 224 44.62 3.41 -1.15
CA ALA A 224 45.34 3.62 -2.37
C ALA A 224 46.61 2.74 -2.37
N SER A 225 46.69 1.83 -3.30
CA SER A 225 47.91 1.04 -3.56
C SER A 225 49.03 2.04 -3.74
N GLN A 226 49.94 2.07 -2.77
CA GLN A 226 51.17 2.83 -2.90
C GLN A 226 51.94 2.29 -4.09
N ASP A 227 51.82 2.95 -5.22
CA ASP A 227 52.74 2.78 -6.32
C ASP A 227 53.98 3.66 -6.04
N ASN A 228 54.86 3.10 -5.22
CA ASN A 228 56.18 3.64 -4.96
C ASN A 228 57.17 2.72 -5.63
N SER A 229 57.62 3.07 -6.80
CA SER A 229 58.98 2.75 -7.23
C SER A 229 59.26 3.32 -8.61
N ASN A 230 59.86 4.50 -8.64
CA ASN A 230 60.79 4.83 -9.73
C ASN A 230 61.82 5.86 -9.25
N THR A 231 62.73 5.40 -8.41
CA THR A 231 64.00 6.08 -8.15
C THR A 231 64.87 5.87 -9.39
N LYS A 232 64.91 6.86 -10.28
CA LYS A 232 65.97 6.98 -11.30
C LYS A 232 67.27 7.30 -10.60
N LYS A 233 68.23 6.33 -10.56
CA LYS A 233 69.63 6.55 -10.34
C LYS A 233 70.13 7.46 -11.43
N ARG A 234 70.61 8.65 -11.04
CA ARG A 234 71.54 9.46 -11.89
C ARG A 234 72.94 8.93 -11.67
N ASP A 235 73.53 8.30 -12.67
CA ASP A 235 74.97 8.04 -12.80
C ASP A 235 75.66 9.33 -13.11
N ASN A 236 76.48 9.76 -12.16
CA ASN A 236 77.51 10.79 -12.39
C ASN A 236 78.78 10.10 -12.85
N GLY A 237 78.96 10.05 -14.16
CA GLY A 237 80.27 9.76 -14.74
C GLY A 237 81.12 11.04 -14.73
N MET A 238 82.10 11.08 -13.84
CA MET A 238 83.30 11.98 -13.94
C MET A 238 84.23 11.36 -14.92
N GLU A 239 84.53 12.08 -15.95
CA GLU A 239 85.74 11.85 -16.70
C GLU A 239 86.69 13.11 -16.65
N HIS A 240 87.83 12.89 -16.06
CA HIS A 240 88.97 13.70 -16.17
C HIS A 240 89.66 13.33 -17.49
N ASP A 241 90.07 14.33 -18.28
CA ASP A 241 91.46 14.46 -18.71
C ASP A 241 91.71 15.75 -19.51
N ARG A 242 92.79 16.43 -19.09
CA ARG A 242 93.70 17.37 -19.75
C ARG A 242 93.10 18.63 -20.36
#